data_04b1966aebaeac6ef362474667f7955b
#
_entry.id   04b1966aebaeac6ef362474667f7955b
#
_cell.length_a   1.000
_cell.length_b   1.000
_cell.length_c   1.000
_cell.angle_alpha   90.00
_cell.angle_beta   90.00
_cell.angle_gamma   90.00
#
_symmetry.space_group_name_H-M   'P 1'
#
loop_
_entity.id
_entity.type
_entity.pdbx_description
1 polymer ?
#
loop_
_entity_poly.entity_id
_entity_poly.type
_entity_poly.pdbx_seq_one_letter_code
_entity_poly.pdbx_strand_id
1 'polypeptide(L)'
;MGAAAIPAAIGLQVGGSLFAADNARRTAAAQSGYYQTLANQADNSAMLAEVAGERQATNVKDAAAATYAQHLRGSKQLTGAQRAVAGAAGISGSVTAEDIARDTANKMSLDEMAIRFNADSTADEVLRNAGLTAMNLRADAGNYRMSGDEARIAGKLNSYTSLIGGAASVASTAAMYGRKRN
;
A
#
# COMPACT_ATOMS: atom_id res chain seq x y z
N MET A 1 0.76 17.46 -67.85
CA MET A 1 1.31 16.58 -66.82
C MET A 1 0.77 16.95 -65.44
N GLY A 2 -0.46 16.65 -65.06
CA GLY A 2 -1.02 17.08 -63.78
C GLY A 2 -2.03 16.11 -63.11
N ALA A 3 -2.41 15.03 -63.79
CA ALA A 3 -3.47 14.15 -63.26
C ALA A 3 -3.00 13.07 -62.28
N ALA A 4 -1.70 12.77 -62.21
CA ALA A 4 -1.17 11.72 -61.34
C ALA A 4 -0.76 12.20 -59.95
N ALA A 5 -0.58 13.52 -59.75
CA ALA A 5 -0.09 14.08 -58.48
C ALA A 5 -1.18 14.17 -57.38
N ILE A 6 -2.46 14.23 -57.75
CA ILE A 6 -3.58 14.36 -56.82
C ILE A 6 -3.83 13.10 -56.02
N PRO A 7 -3.88 11.87 -56.64
CA PRO A 7 -4.07 10.64 -55.90
C PRO A 7 -2.90 10.35 -54.92
N ALA A 8 -1.68 10.73 -55.26
CA ALA A 8 -0.51 10.52 -54.38
C ALA A 8 -0.56 11.42 -53.13
N ALA A 9 -0.96 12.70 -53.28
CA ALA A 9 -1.08 13.63 -52.15
C ALA A 9 -2.21 13.23 -51.19
N ILE A 10 -3.34 12.76 -51.68
CA ILE A 10 -4.43 12.24 -50.91
C ILE A 10 -4.02 10.94 -50.17
N GLY A 11 -3.32 10.03 -50.84
CA GLY A 11 -2.81 8.80 -50.28
C GLY A 11 -1.84 9.03 -49.12
N LEU A 12 -0.95 9.99 -49.23
CA LEU A 12 0.02 10.38 -48.19
C LEU A 12 -0.68 11.00 -46.97
N GLN A 13 -1.73 11.84 -47.15
CA GLN A 13 -2.48 12.47 -46.06
C GLN A 13 -3.34 11.44 -45.30
N VAL A 14 -4.01 10.54 -45.98
CA VAL A 14 -4.78 9.45 -45.35
C VAL A 14 -3.84 8.48 -44.63
N GLY A 15 -2.73 8.10 -45.26
CA GLY A 15 -1.75 7.22 -44.63
C GLY A 15 -1.13 7.85 -43.36
N GLY A 16 -0.81 9.14 -43.40
CA GLY A 16 -0.27 9.86 -42.25
C GLY A 16 -1.25 9.95 -41.07
N SER A 17 -2.54 10.20 -41.33
CA SER A 17 -3.56 10.28 -40.27
C SER A 17 -3.89 8.90 -39.65
N LEU A 18 -3.89 7.84 -40.44
CA LEU A 18 -4.05 6.47 -39.95
C LEU A 18 -2.86 6.05 -39.07
N PHE A 19 -1.63 6.35 -39.50
CA PHE A 19 -0.43 6.07 -38.73
C PHE A 19 -0.40 6.87 -37.41
N ALA A 20 -0.79 8.16 -37.42
CA ALA A 20 -0.89 8.98 -36.22
C ALA A 20 -1.94 8.45 -35.24
N ALA A 21 -3.09 7.98 -35.73
CA ALA A 21 -4.13 7.40 -34.93
C ALA A 21 -3.72 6.06 -34.30
N ASP A 22 -3.02 5.20 -35.03
CA ASP A 22 -2.49 3.93 -34.50
C ASP A 22 -1.40 4.18 -33.44
N ASN A 23 -0.48 5.10 -33.73
CA ASN A 23 0.57 5.46 -32.76
C ASN A 23 0.00 6.06 -31.46
N ALA A 24 -1.05 6.92 -31.56
CA ALA A 24 -1.74 7.45 -30.38
C ALA A 24 -2.36 6.35 -29.52
N ARG A 25 -2.97 5.33 -30.15
CA ARG A 25 -3.53 4.17 -29.44
C ARG A 25 -2.46 3.31 -28.79
N ARG A 26 -1.35 3.03 -29.48
CA ARG A 26 -0.21 2.23 -28.93
C ARG A 26 0.44 2.95 -27.75
N THR A 27 0.66 4.24 -27.86
CA THR A 27 1.24 5.05 -26.76
C THR A 27 0.32 5.04 -25.55
N ALA A 28 -1.00 5.24 -25.74
CA ALA A 28 -1.97 5.20 -24.69
C ALA A 28 -2.09 3.81 -24.03
N ALA A 29 -2.00 2.74 -24.82
CA ALA A 29 -1.99 1.38 -24.29
C ALA A 29 -0.73 1.10 -23.45
N ALA A 30 0.43 1.55 -23.90
CA ALA A 30 1.69 1.43 -23.16
C ALA A 30 1.65 2.21 -21.84
N GLN A 31 1.15 3.45 -21.86
CA GLN A 31 0.98 4.27 -20.65
C GLN A 31 -0.02 3.62 -19.67
N SER A 32 -1.16 3.16 -20.16
CA SER A 32 -2.15 2.47 -19.34
C SER A 32 -1.56 1.19 -18.71
N GLY A 33 -0.79 0.41 -19.48
CA GLY A 33 -0.10 -0.78 -18.98
C GLY A 33 0.93 -0.45 -17.89
N TYR A 34 1.66 0.65 -18.06
CA TYR A 34 2.60 1.14 -17.04
C TYR A 34 1.87 1.50 -15.72
N TYR A 35 0.79 2.28 -15.78
CA TYR A 35 0.00 2.63 -14.61
C TYR A 35 -0.64 1.39 -13.95
N GLN A 36 -1.06 0.41 -14.72
CA GLN A 36 -1.58 -0.84 -14.18
C GLN A 36 -0.50 -1.62 -13.43
N THR A 37 0.74 -1.61 -13.92
CA THR A 37 1.89 -2.20 -13.21
C THR A 37 2.16 -1.48 -11.89
N LEU A 38 2.15 -0.14 -11.87
CA LEU A 38 2.30 0.64 -10.64
C LEU A 38 1.18 0.36 -9.64
N ALA A 39 -0.07 0.26 -10.09
CA ALA A 39 -1.21 -0.07 -9.25
C ALA A 39 -1.04 -1.46 -8.60
N ASN A 40 -0.65 -2.46 -9.37
CA ASN A 40 -0.40 -3.81 -8.85
C ASN A 40 0.77 -3.83 -7.85
N GLN A 41 1.81 -3.05 -8.11
CA GLN A 41 2.95 -2.91 -7.19
C GLN A 41 2.53 -2.24 -5.87
N ALA A 42 1.70 -1.21 -5.93
CA ALA A 42 1.17 -0.53 -4.74
C ALA A 42 0.25 -1.47 -3.93
N ASP A 43 -0.62 -2.26 -4.57
CA ASP A 43 -1.44 -3.28 -3.89
C ASP A 43 -0.59 -4.36 -3.22
N ASN A 44 0.45 -4.85 -3.91
CA ASN A 44 1.37 -5.83 -3.32
C ASN A 44 2.12 -5.23 -2.12
N SER A 45 2.54 -3.97 -2.22
CA SER A 45 3.20 -3.27 -1.11
C SER A 45 2.25 -3.08 0.07
N ALA A 46 0.96 -2.80 -0.17
CA ALA A 46 -0.06 -2.72 0.87
C ALA A 46 -0.23 -4.05 1.61
N MET A 47 -0.30 -5.15 0.89
CA MET A 47 -0.39 -6.50 1.47
C MET A 47 0.86 -6.83 2.31
N LEU A 48 2.06 -6.48 1.81
CA LEU A 48 3.31 -6.69 2.54
C LEU A 48 3.37 -5.84 3.82
N ALA A 49 2.85 -4.61 3.80
CA ALA A 49 2.77 -3.75 4.98
C ALA A 49 1.86 -4.35 6.07
N GLU A 50 0.70 -4.92 5.70
CA GLU A 50 -0.20 -5.61 6.63
C GLU A 50 0.47 -6.84 7.25
N VAL A 51 1.06 -7.72 6.42
CA VAL A 51 1.77 -8.93 6.90
C VAL A 51 2.95 -8.57 7.79
N ALA A 52 3.70 -7.50 7.45
CA ALA A 52 4.80 -7.02 8.29
C ALA A 52 4.29 -6.51 9.64
N GLY A 53 3.18 -5.77 9.65
CA GLY A 53 2.52 -5.31 10.87
C GLY A 53 2.05 -6.44 11.76
N GLU A 54 1.41 -7.47 11.20
CA GLU A 54 0.99 -8.67 11.95
C GLU A 54 2.17 -9.40 12.59
N ARG A 55 3.25 -9.58 11.83
CA ARG A 55 4.49 -10.21 12.36
C ARG A 55 5.10 -9.37 13.48
N GLN A 56 5.15 -8.07 13.30
CA GLN A 56 5.70 -7.17 14.32
C GLN A 56 4.83 -7.17 15.58
N ALA A 57 3.50 -7.14 15.47
CA ALA A 57 2.58 -7.25 16.60
C ALA A 57 2.75 -8.59 17.34
N THR A 58 2.92 -9.70 16.61
CA THR A 58 3.23 -11.00 17.20
C THR A 58 4.55 -10.97 17.95
N ASN A 59 5.61 -10.42 17.36
CA ASN A 59 6.91 -10.28 18.01
C ASN A 59 6.85 -9.47 19.31
N VAL A 60 6.03 -8.40 19.35
CA VAL A 60 5.80 -7.61 20.58
C VAL A 60 5.16 -8.48 21.66
N LYS A 61 4.14 -9.26 21.33
CA LYS A 61 3.48 -10.17 22.27
C LYS A 61 4.41 -11.28 22.76
N ASP A 62 5.22 -11.85 21.90
CA ASP A 62 6.21 -12.88 22.25
C ASP A 62 7.31 -12.32 23.17
N ALA A 63 7.79 -11.11 22.89
CA ALA A 63 8.74 -10.42 23.75
C ALA A 63 8.15 -10.12 25.13
N ALA A 64 6.90 -9.71 25.20
CA ALA A 64 6.19 -9.50 26.47
C ALA A 64 6.00 -10.81 27.23
N ALA A 65 5.67 -11.91 26.56
CA ALA A 65 5.58 -13.23 27.17
C ALA A 65 6.92 -13.69 27.75
N ALA A 66 8.03 -13.44 27.06
CA ALA A 66 9.37 -13.71 27.57
C ALA A 66 9.70 -12.85 28.81
N THR A 67 9.38 -11.56 28.76
CA THR A 67 9.53 -10.64 29.90
C THR A 67 8.72 -11.09 31.08
N TYR A 68 7.46 -11.47 30.87
CA TYR A 68 6.60 -12.03 31.92
C TYR A 68 7.19 -13.31 32.53
N ALA A 69 7.70 -14.22 31.71
CA ALA A 69 8.34 -15.45 32.22
C ALA A 69 9.59 -15.15 33.08
N GLN A 70 10.37 -14.13 32.74
CA GLN A 70 11.50 -13.68 33.55
C GLN A 70 11.02 -13.06 34.86
N HIS A 71 10.02 -12.19 34.81
CA HIS A 71 9.39 -11.58 35.98
C HIS A 71 8.84 -12.63 36.94
N LEU A 72 8.16 -13.66 36.44
CA LEU A 72 7.64 -14.77 37.25
C LEU A 72 8.74 -15.56 37.93
N ARG A 73 9.89 -15.79 37.28
CA ARG A 73 11.05 -16.46 37.91
C ARG A 73 11.65 -15.61 39.04
N GLY A 74 11.84 -14.31 38.80
CA GLY A 74 12.30 -13.36 39.81
C GLY A 74 11.37 -13.28 41.01
N SER A 75 10.07 -13.26 40.76
CA SER A 75 9.01 -13.30 41.78
C SER A 75 9.11 -14.52 42.68
N LYS A 76 9.25 -15.71 42.08
CA LYS A 76 9.41 -16.97 42.83
C LYS A 76 10.68 -16.97 43.70
N GLN A 77 11.78 -16.44 43.18
CA GLN A 77 13.03 -16.30 43.91
C GLN A 77 12.87 -15.36 45.11
N LEU A 78 12.24 -14.18 44.89
CA LEU A 78 11.99 -13.22 45.95
C LEU A 78 11.08 -13.77 47.04
N THR A 79 9.98 -14.40 46.67
CA THR A 79 9.07 -15.04 47.64
C THR A 79 9.75 -16.17 48.39
N GLY A 80 10.61 -16.96 47.72
CA GLY A 80 11.43 -18.01 48.37
C GLY A 80 12.40 -17.43 49.38
N ALA A 81 13.13 -16.36 49.03
CA ALA A 81 14.04 -15.65 49.91
C ALA A 81 13.31 -15.05 51.12
N GLN A 82 12.16 -14.41 50.92
CA GLN A 82 11.35 -13.86 52.01
C GLN A 82 10.93 -14.96 53.00
N ARG A 83 10.45 -16.11 52.49
CA ARG A 83 10.09 -17.24 53.34
C ARG A 83 11.30 -17.83 54.11
N ALA A 84 12.46 -17.90 53.48
CA ALA A 84 13.67 -18.37 54.13
C ALA A 84 14.12 -17.45 55.27
N VAL A 85 14.07 -16.12 55.04
CA VAL A 85 14.39 -15.12 56.06
C VAL A 85 13.38 -15.15 57.21
N ALA A 86 12.08 -15.26 56.92
CA ALA A 86 11.05 -15.37 57.95
C ALA A 86 11.21 -16.66 58.80
N GLY A 87 11.60 -17.76 58.10
CA GLY A 87 11.90 -19.02 58.81
C GLY A 87 13.12 -18.94 59.72
N ALA A 88 14.21 -18.35 59.23
CA ALA A 88 15.44 -18.14 60.01
C ALA A 88 15.24 -17.19 61.20
N ALA A 89 14.34 -16.19 61.05
CA ALA A 89 14.00 -15.27 62.14
C ALA A 89 12.96 -15.83 63.12
N GLY A 90 12.42 -17.04 62.90
CA GLY A 90 11.42 -17.67 63.75
C GLY A 90 10.06 -16.99 63.69
N ILE A 91 9.81 -16.11 62.72
CA ILE A 91 8.54 -15.36 62.54
C ILE A 91 7.67 -15.92 61.40
N SER A 92 8.01 -17.13 60.90
CA SER A 92 7.21 -17.82 59.91
C SER A 92 5.81 -18.07 60.45
N GLY A 93 4.77 -17.60 59.76
CA GLY A 93 3.37 -17.65 60.21
C GLY A 93 2.93 -16.47 61.10
N SER A 94 3.77 -15.45 61.28
CA SER A 94 3.33 -14.20 61.89
C SER A 94 2.47 -13.38 60.92
N VAL A 95 1.49 -12.58 61.45
CA VAL A 95 0.67 -11.70 60.66
C VAL A 95 1.51 -10.77 59.76
N THR A 96 2.65 -10.26 60.25
CA THR A 96 3.55 -9.40 59.51
C THR A 96 4.19 -10.10 58.29
N ALA A 97 4.59 -11.38 58.44
CA ALA A 97 5.17 -12.16 57.35
C ALA A 97 4.12 -12.46 56.26
N GLU A 98 2.89 -12.74 56.66
CA GLU A 98 1.77 -12.94 55.73
C GLU A 98 1.39 -11.67 54.96
N ASP A 99 1.36 -10.51 55.65
CA ASP A 99 1.06 -9.21 55.03
C ASP A 99 2.12 -8.81 53.99
N ILE A 100 3.41 -9.04 54.28
CA ILE A 100 4.50 -8.83 53.32
C ILE A 100 4.34 -9.76 52.10
N ALA A 101 4.00 -11.01 52.32
CA ALA A 101 3.79 -11.97 51.22
C ALA A 101 2.59 -11.56 50.33
N ARG A 102 1.48 -11.09 50.93
CA ARG A 102 0.30 -10.58 50.19
C ARG A 102 0.61 -9.32 49.41
N ASP A 103 1.32 -8.34 50.03
CA ASP A 103 1.69 -7.10 49.35
C ASP A 103 2.61 -7.39 48.15
N THR A 104 3.57 -8.31 48.32
CA THR A 104 4.44 -8.77 47.25
C THR A 104 3.63 -9.44 46.12
N ALA A 105 2.70 -10.33 46.43
CA ALA A 105 1.83 -10.97 45.44
C ALA A 105 0.95 -9.97 44.67
N ASN A 106 0.39 -8.98 45.37
CA ASN A 106 -0.41 -7.93 44.76
C ASN A 106 0.41 -7.07 43.78
N LYS A 107 1.61 -6.65 44.19
CA LYS A 107 2.53 -5.89 43.31
C LYS A 107 2.92 -6.68 42.08
N MET A 108 3.21 -7.96 42.22
CA MET A 108 3.52 -8.86 41.10
C MET A 108 2.34 -8.99 40.11
N SER A 109 1.12 -9.08 40.61
CA SER A 109 -0.09 -9.12 39.79
C SER A 109 -0.29 -7.81 39.01
N LEU A 110 -0.04 -6.66 39.61
CA LEU A 110 -0.07 -5.36 38.95
C LEU A 110 0.99 -5.25 37.84
N ASP A 111 2.22 -5.69 38.12
CA ASP A 111 3.30 -5.70 37.14
C ASP A 111 2.96 -6.62 35.95
N GLU A 112 2.37 -7.78 36.20
CA GLU A 112 1.88 -8.68 35.14
C GLU A 112 0.85 -8.00 34.26
N MET A 113 -0.16 -7.37 34.87
CA MET A 113 -1.19 -6.65 34.13
C MET A 113 -0.57 -5.50 33.32
N ALA A 114 0.39 -4.78 33.86
CA ALA A 114 1.08 -3.71 33.14
C ALA A 114 1.88 -4.22 31.94
N ILE A 115 2.62 -5.34 32.08
CA ILE A 115 3.37 -5.97 30.98
C ILE A 115 2.40 -6.36 29.85
N ARG A 116 1.30 -7.04 30.16
CA ARG A 116 0.30 -7.47 29.17
C ARG A 116 -0.38 -6.28 28.51
N PHE A 117 -0.85 -5.31 29.29
CA PHE A 117 -1.51 -4.12 28.77
C PHE A 117 -0.61 -3.32 27.82
N ASN A 118 0.64 -3.12 28.20
CA ASN A 118 1.61 -2.41 27.37
C ASN A 118 1.89 -3.17 26.07
N ALA A 119 2.00 -4.49 26.12
CA ALA A 119 2.21 -5.31 24.94
C ALA A 119 1.01 -5.26 23.99
N ASP A 120 -0.21 -5.42 24.51
CA ASP A 120 -1.43 -5.35 23.70
C ASP A 120 -1.60 -3.95 23.09
N SER A 121 -1.40 -2.89 23.87
CA SER A 121 -1.47 -1.51 23.37
C SER A 121 -0.44 -1.23 22.27
N THR A 122 0.80 -1.70 22.45
CA THR A 122 1.86 -1.55 21.44
C THR A 122 1.56 -2.38 20.18
N ALA A 123 1.08 -3.62 20.34
CA ALA A 123 0.71 -4.47 19.21
C ALA A 123 -0.45 -3.86 18.41
N ASP A 124 -1.46 -3.30 19.09
CA ASP A 124 -2.59 -2.61 18.45
C ASP A 124 -2.16 -1.34 17.72
N GLU A 125 -1.18 -0.60 18.26
CA GLU A 125 -0.59 0.56 17.57
C GLU A 125 0.14 0.16 16.30
N VAL A 126 0.94 -0.91 16.36
CA VAL A 126 1.64 -1.46 15.19
C VAL A 126 0.65 -1.90 14.11
N LEU A 127 -0.40 -2.62 14.47
CA LEU A 127 -1.44 -3.05 13.53
C LEU A 127 -2.17 -1.87 12.90
N ARG A 128 -2.51 -0.85 13.69
CA ARG A 128 -3.13 0.38 13.19
C ARG A 128 -2.24 1.11 12.20
N ASN A 129 -0.96 1.28 12.52
CA ASN A 129 0.00 1.96 11.64
C ASN A 129 0.22 1.18 10.34
N ALA A 130 0.30 -0.15 10.40
CA ALA A 130 0.38 -1.00 9.22
C ALA A 130 -0.88 -0.88 8.35
N GLY A 131 -2.07 -0.89 8.97
CA GLY A 131 -3.34 -0.70 8.28
C GLY A 131 -3.47 0.66 7.59
N LEU A 132 -3.05 1.74 8.25
CA LEU A 132 -3.02 3.08 7.65
C LEU A 132 -2.04 3.14 6.46
N THR A 133 -0.88 2.54 6.58
CA THR A 133 0.10 2.44 5.49
C THR A 133 -0.49 1.67 4.30
N ALA A 134 -1.11 0.53 4.56
CA ALA A 134 -1.75 -0.27 3.52
C ALA A 134 -2.92 0.48 2.85
N MET A 135 -3.70 1.23 3.61
CA MET A 135 -4.80 2.06 3.08
C MET A 135 -4.28 3.15 2.14
N ASN A 136 -3.19 3.84 2.52
CA ASN A 136 -2.57 4.87 1.67
C ASN A 136 -2.04 4.26 0.37
N LEU A 137 -1.36 3.11 0.43
CA LEU A 137 -0.86 2.42 -0.75
C LEU A 137 -2.00 1.93 -1.67
N ARG A 138 -3.13 1.48 -1.12
CA ARG A 138 -4.33 1.14 -1.92
C ARG A 138 -4.97 2.36 -2.55
N ALA A 139 -4.97 3.51 -1.88
CA ALA A 139 -5.42 4.77 -2.47
C ALA A 139 -4.52 5.17 -3.65
N ASP A 140 -3.20 5.04 -3.52
CA ASP A 140 -2.26 5.27 -4.62
C ASP A 140 -2.50 4.29 -5.78
N ALA A 141 -2.76 3.01 -5.50
CA ALA A 141 -3.13 2.03 -6.52
C ALA A 141 -4.42 2.45 -7.26
N GLY A 142 -5.41 2.97 -6.55
CA GLY A 142 -6.63 3.54 -7.12
C GLY A 142 -6.34 4.71 -8.06
N ASN A 143 -5.48 5.64 -7.63
CA ASN A 143 -5.06 6.79 -8.43
C ASN A 143 -4.32 6.37 -9.70
N TYR A 144 -3.43 5.38 -9.61
CA TYR A 144 -2.74 4.83 -10.79
C TYR A 144 -3.72 4.18 -11.77
N ARG A 145 -4.73 3.42 -11.30
CA ARG A 145 -5.75 2.85 -12.19
C ARG A 145 -6.52 3.94 -12.90
N MET A 146 -6.92 4.99 -12.20
CA MET A 146 -7.63 6.15 -12.77
C MET A 146 -6.76 6.84 -13.84
N SER A 147 -5.48 7.09 -13.57
CA SER A 147 -4.54 7.66 -14.55
C SER A 147 -4.36 6.76 -15.78
N GLY A 148 -4.36 5.43 -15.58
CA GLY A 148 -4.32 4.47 -16.67
C GLY A 148 -5.57 4.51 -17.57
N ASP A 149 -6.74 4.66 -16.99
CA ASP A 149 -8.01 4.81 -17.73
C ASP A 149 -8.08 6.15 -18.46
N GLU A 150 -7.64 7.24 -17.82
CA GLU A 150 -7.51 8.56 -18.46
C GLU A 150 -6.59 8.52 -19.69
N ALA A 151 -5.42 7.86 -19.56
CA ALA A 151 -4.51 7.68 -20.68
C ALA A 151 -5.16 6.92 -21.84
N ARG A 152 -5.95 5.88 -21.55
CA ARG A 152 -6.71 5.13 -22.59
C ARG A 152 -7.79 6.00 -23.26
N ILE A 153 -8.52 6.80 -22.49
CA ILE A 153 -9.55 7.71 -23.01
C ILE A 153 -8.89 8.77 -23.89
N ALA A 154 -7.81 9.41 -23.41
CA ALA A 154 -7.05 10.40 -24.16
C ALA A 154 -6.50 9.82 -25.48
N GLY A 155 -5.97 8.59 -25.47
CA GLY A 155 -5.48 7.92 -26.66
C GLY A 155 -6.59 7.65 -27.70
N LYS A 156 -7.78 7.25 -27.25
CA LYS A 156 -8.95 7.10 -28.12
C LYS A 156 -9.34 8.44 -28.72
N LEU A 157 -9.45 9.49 -27.92
CA LEU A 157 -9.82 10.83 -28.36
C LEU A 157 -8.83 11.36 -29.40
N ASN A 158 -7.53 11.27 -29.12
CA ASN A 158 -6.47 11.70 -30.03
C ASN A 158 -6.50 10.91 -31.34
N SER A 159 -6.81 9.62 -31.29
CA SER A 159 -6.94 8.81 -32.50
C SER A 159 -8.13 9.26 -33.36
N TYR A 160 -9.27 9.60 -32.77
CA TYR A 160 -10.43 10.14 -33.47
C TYR A 160 -10.14 11.52 -34.07
N THR A 161 -9.48 12.40 -33.30
CA THR A 161 -9.11 13.74 -33.78
C THR A 161 -8.15 13.66 -34.95
N SER A 162 -7.19 12.75 -34.93
CA SER A 162 -6.25 12.51 -36.05
C SER A 162 -6.97 12.03 -37.31
N LEU A 163 -7.98 11.15 -37.17
CA LEU A 163 -8.78 10.67 -38.31
C LEU A 163 -9.65 11.78 -38.89
N ILE A 164 -10.34 12.57 -38.06
CA ILE A 164 -11.20 13.68 -38.50
C ILE A 164 -10.34 14.77 -39.15
N GLY A 165 -9.20 15.14 -38.56
CA GLY A 165 -8.27 16.11 -39.14
C GLY A 165 -7.70 15.68 -40.49
N GLY A 166 -7.41 14.38 -40.64
CA GLY A 166 -6.99 13.81 -41.91
C GLY A 166 -8.10 13.88 -42.97
N ALA A 167 -9.34 13.56 -42.61
CA ALA A 167 -10.47 13.66 -43.53
C ALA A 167 -10.77 15.12 -43.97
N ALA A 168 -10.69 16.06 -43.04
CA ALA A 168 -10.87 17.49 -43.35
C ALA A 168 -9.79 18.04 -44.28
N SER A 169 -8.52 17.62 -44.08
CA SER A 169 -7.42 18.04 -44.96
C SER A 169 -7.54 17.47 -46.35
N VAL A 170 -8.04 16.24 -46.51
CA VAL A 170 -8.35 15.63 -47.82
C VAL A 170 -9.48 16.41 -48.52
N ALA A 171 -10.56 16.74 -47.80
CA ALA A 171 -11.67 17.50 -48.37
C ALA A 171 -11.23 18.90 -48.82
N SER A 172 -10.42 19.62 -48.05
CA SER A 172 -9.89 20.94 -48.43
C SER A 172 -8.98 20.89 -49.64
N THR A 173 -8.12 19.87 -49.73
CA THR A 173 -7.24 19.63 -50.89
C THR A 173 -8.04 19.35 -52.15
N ALA A 174 -9.06 18.49 -52.07
CA ALA A 174 -9.95 18.17 -53.19
C ALA A 174 -10.73 19.40 -53.67
N ALA A 175 -11.21 20.26 -52.74
CA ALA A 175 -11.91 21.48 -53.06
C ALA A 175 -11.03 22.55 -53.78
N MET A 176 -9.75 22.68 -53.37
CA MET A 176 -8.81 23.56 -54.01
C MET A 176 -8.47 23.14 -55.44
N TYR A 177 -8.35 21.83 -55.70
CA TYR A 177 -8.04 21.34 -57.04
C TYR A 177 -9.28 21.30 -57.93
N GLY A 178 -10.51 21.16 -57.42
CA GLY A 178 -11.75 21.27 -58.17
C GLY A 178 -12.01 22.67 -58.69
N ARG A 179 -11.60 23.72 -57.93
CA ARG A 179 -11.72 25.12 -58.35
C ARG A 179 -10.80 25.56 -59.47
N LYS A 180 -9.67 24.90 -59.76
CA LYS A 180 -8.73 25.19 -60.82
C LYS A 180 -9.14 24.63 -62.21
N ARG A 181 -10.24 23.91 -62.29
CA ARG A 181 -10.70 23.24 -63.53
C ARG A 181 -11.86 23.95 -64.23
N ASN A 182 -12.43 24.98 -63.63
CA ASN A 182 -13.39 25.88 -64.27
C ASN A 182 -12.72 27.22 -64.53
#